data_0d1b5773d5ec89ba96bd3f095a780952
#
_entry.id   0d1b5773d5ec89ba96bd3f095a780952
#
_cell.length_a   1.000
_cell.length_b   1.000
_cell.length_c   1.000
_cell.angle_alpha   90.00
_cell.angle_beta   90.00
_cell.angle_gamma   90.00
#
_symmetry.space_group_name_H-M   'P 1'
#
loop_
_entity.id
_entity.type
_entity.pdbx_description
1 polymer ?
#
loop_
_entity_poly.entity_id
_entity_poly.type
_entity_poly.pdbx_seq_one_letter_code
_entity_poly.pdbx_strand_id
1 'polypeptide(L)'
;MAIYNPKMDWLQEQLDSLNIQRYPNLHLYVCDDCSSTVKLEEIKPVLKKSITAFPYRIKYNNKNLGSNKTFELLTQEAEGEYFAYCDQDDIWLPDKLSILQETIERERAELVCSDMFIINNNGRKIANSITKIRRHHIFRSGTGLTDTLWYSNFASGCALLVRADTAKKSLPFNPYMYYDHYITFFCANRGKIISLEQPLIKHREHGENQSSTLQGVHNRESYKKIRVDKKVDEVRWLKENFSCDNKLKLILTTGCEWMEARQKYICGDHTKRKLIWKYRKYSPMASLLEIAMPYLPEAIFRLLIWASRKNYI
;
A
#
# COMPACT_ATOMS: atom_id res chain seq x y z
N MET A 1 10.93 9.54 -0.56
CA MET A 1 10.93 9.02 0.83
C MET A 1 10.06 9.93 1.69
N ALA A 2 9.07 9.40 2.37
CA ALA A 2 8.35 10.11 3.42
C ALA A 2 8.91 9.71 4.80
N ILE A 3 9.08 10.69 5.69
CA ILE A 3 9.61 10.50 7.04
C ILE A 3 8.60 11.05 8.04
N TYR A 4 8.35 10.32 9.12
CA TYR A 4 7.58 10.77 10.28
C TYR A 4 8.01 10.03 11.53
N ASN A 5 8.54 10.75 12.51
CA ASN A 5 9.04 10.20 13.78
C ASN A 5 9.91 8.94 13.58
N PRO A 6 10.98 8.99 12.78
CA PRO A 6 11.76 7.81 12.42
C PRO A 6 12.53 7.28 13.63
N LYS A 7 12.70 5.96 13.70
CA LYS A 7 13.77 5.38 14.53
C LYS A 7 15.08 5.58 13.79
N MET A 8 15.98 6.36 14.37
CA MET A 8 17.17 6.85 13.69
C MET A 8 18.08 5.74 13.17
N ASP A 9 18.19 4.62 13.89
CA ASP A 9 18.95 3.45 13.46
C ASP A 9 18.36 2.82 12.18
N TRP A 10 17.04 2.71 12.12
CA TRP A 10 16.35 2.17 10.93
C TRP A 10 16.44 3.11 9.73
N LEU A 11 16.28 4.42 10.00
CA LEU A 11 16.48 5.43 8.96
C LEU A 11 17.91 5.37 8.39
N GLN A 12 18.92 5.20 9.27
CA GLN A 12 20.32 5.03 8.87
C GLN A 12 20.47 3.80 7.96
N GLU A 13 19.96 2.62 8.37
CA GLU A 13 20.00 1.39 7.58
C GLU A 13 19.33 1.55 6.22
N GLN A 14 18.17 2.23 6.17
CA GLN A 14 17.46 2.49 4.93
C GLN A 14 18.27 3.39 4.00
N LEU A 15 18.81 4.50 4.50
CA LEU A 15 19.61 5.44 3.71
C LEU A 15 20.90 4.79 3.20
N ASP A 16 21.60 4.03 4.04
CA ASP A 16 22.80 3.28 3.62
C ASP A 16 22.46 2.28 2.51
N SER A 17 21.29 1.63 2.58
CA SER A 17 20.82 0.71 1.54
C SER A 17 20.48 1.40 0.22
N LEU A 18 20.05 2.65 0.25
CA LEU A 18 19.86 3.46 -0.95
C LEU A 18 21.20 3.86 -1.55
N ASN A 19 22.16 4.23 -0.72
CA ASN A 19 23.46 4.72 -1.17
C ASN A 19 24.30 3.67 -1.91
N ILE A 20 24.03 2.36 -1.68
CA ILE A 20 24.71 1.24 -2.35
C ILE A 20 23.96 0.67 -3.54
N GLN A 21 22.88 1.33 -4.00
CA GLN A 21 22.17 0.87 -5.19
C GLN A 21 23.08 0.90 -6.42
N ARG A 22 23.03 -0.15 -7.22
CA ARG A 22 23.87 -0.28 -8.44
C ARG A 22 23.28 0.43 -9.66
N TYR A 23 22.18 1.13 -9.50
CA TYR A 23 21.59 1.97 -10.55
C TYR A 23 22.21 3.37 -10.50
N PRO A 24 22.77 3.89 -11.62
CA PRO A 24 23.65 5.06 -11.57
C PRO A 24 22.91 6.41 -11.45
N ASN A 25 21.71 6.53 -12.00
CA ASN A 25 21.02 7.81 -12.14
C ASN A 25 19.90 7.95 -11.10
N LEU A 26 20.28 8.29 -9.87
CA LEU A 26 19.35 8.44 -8.75
C LEU A 26 19.25 9.88 -8.28
N HIS A 27 18.07 10.27 -7.83
CA HIS A 27 17.82 11.48 -7.06
C HIS A 27 16.82 11.17 -5.95
N LEU A 28 17.18 11.45 -4.70
CA LEU A 28 16.32 11.20 -3.56
C LEU A 28 15.54 12.47 -3.16
N TYR A 29 14.23 12.38 -3.20
CA TYR A 29 13.31 13.39 -2.68
C TYR A 29 12.80 12.94 -1.32
N VAL A 30 13.07 13.73 -0.28
CA VAL A 30 12.69 13.44 1.11
C VAL A 30 11.70 14.49 1.60
N CYS A 31 10.66 14.07 2.27
CA CYS A 31 9.75 14.97 2.98
C CYS A 31 9.55 14.46 4.42
N ASP A 32 9.92 15.29 5.40
CA ASP A 32 9.53 15.10 6.79
C ASP A 32 8.11 15.62 7.01
N ASP A 33 7.20 14.73 7.41
CA ASP A 33 5.78 15.03 7.60
C ASP A 33 5.49 15.61 8.99
N CYS A 34 6.26 16.63 9.39
CA CYS A 34 6.15 17.31 10.68
C CYS A 34 6.40 16.37 11.86
N SER A 35 7.56 15.72 11.87
CA SER A 35 7.98 14.89 13.00
C SER A 35 7.95 15.66 14.31
N SER A 36 7.39 15.04 15.36
CA SER A 36 7.21 15.64 16.65
C SER A 36 8.23 15.16 17.71
N THR A 37 8.77 13.95 17.52
CA THR A 37 9.72 13.31 18.46
C THR A 37 11.17 13.39 17.99
N VAL A 38 11.39 13.56 16.67
CA VAL A 38 12.72 13.72 16.07
C VAL A 38 12.71 15.00 15.25
N LYS A 39 13.66 15.88 15.49
CA LYS A 39 13.73 17.17 14.79
C LYS A 39 14.45 17.05 13.46
N LEU A 40 14.08 17.92 12.51
CA LEU A 40 14.71 17.97 11.19
C LEU A 40 16.24 18.17 11.28
N GLU A 41 16.70 18.88 12.29
CA GLU A 41 18.12 19.10 12.60
C GLU A 41 18.87 17.81 12.98
N GLU A 42 18.17 16.79 13.45
CA GLU A 42 18.73 15.45 13.72
C GLU A 42 18.71 14.58 12.47
N ILE A 43 17.70 14.73 11.60
CA ILE A 43 17.54 13.97 10.34
C ILE A 43 18.56 14.40 9.29
N LYS A 44 18.78 15.71 9.12
CA LYS A 44 19.69 16.27 8.10
C LYS A 44 21.13 15.74 8.17
N PRO A 45 21.79 15.65 9.34
CA PRO A 45 23.13 15.09 9.46
C PRO A 45 23.21 13.62 9.03
N VAL A 46 22.18 12.82 9.33
CA VAL A 46 22.12 11.41 8.94
C VAL A 46 22.00 11.28 7.43
N LEU A 47 21.10 12.05 6.79
CA LEU A 47 21.01 12.11 5.34
C LEU A 47 22.34 12.51 4.68
N LYS A 48 22.99 13.57 5.16
CA LYS A 48 24.27 14.05 4.62
C LYS A 48 25.39 13.03 4.75
N LYS A 49 25.38 12.28 5.85
CA LYS A 49 26.40 11.23 6.10
C LYS A 49 26.18 10.00 5.23
N SER A 50 24.91 9.59 5.05
CA SER A 50 24.58 8.32 4.39
C SER A 50 24.46 8.45 2.87
N ILE A 51 23.87 9.53 2.36
CA ILE A 51 23.67 9.70 0.92
C ILE A 51 24.83 10.52 0.34
N THR A 52 25.79 9.82 -0.24
CA THR A 52 26.99 10.39 -0.85
C THR A 52 27.12 10.05 -2.34
N ALA A 53 26.42 9.02 -2.82
CA ALA A 53 26.54 8.52 -4.19
C ALA A 53 25.69 9.28 -5.22
N PHE A 54 24.66 10.02 -4.77
CA PHE A 54 23.73 10.75 -5.64
C PHE A 54 23.11 11.95 -4.93
N PRO A 55 22.54 12.93 -5.68
CA PRO A 55 21.93 14.11 -5.08
C PRO A 55 20.63 13.78 -4.35
N TYR A 56 20.32 14.60 -3.33
CA TYR A 56 19.04 14.54 -2.62
C TYR A 56 18.51 15.94 -2.32
N ARG A 57 17.18 16.02 -2.15
CA ARG A 57 16.48 17.21 -1.64
C ARG A 57 15.67 16.79 -0.42
N ILE A 58 15.65 17.62 0.61
CA ILE A 58 14.82 17.46 1.80
C ILE A 58 13.96 18.68 2.04
N LYS A 59 12.68 18.45 2.31
CA LYS A 59 11.72 19.45 2.78
C LYS A 59 10.97 18.92 4.00
N TYR A 60 10.13 19.77 4.59
CA TYR A 60 9.24 19.39 5.69
C TYR A 60 7.86 20.00 5.48
N ASN A 61 6.84 19.34 6.01
CA ASN A 61 5.49 19.86 6.09
C ASN A 61 5.30 20.66 7.38
N ASN A 62 4.51 21.74 7.32
CA ASN A 62 4.22 22.58 8.49
C ASN A 62 3.25 21.90 9.48
N LYS A 63 2.61 20.82 9.08
CA LYS A 63 1.74 19.96 9.89
C LYS A 63 1.79 18.53 9.37
N ASN A 64 1.45 17.56 10.20
CA ASN A 64 1.31 16.18 9.75
C ASN A 64 0.13 16.06 8.77
N LEU A 65 0.43 15.64 7.55
CA LEU A 65 -0.52 15.42 6.46
C LEU A 65 -0.88 13.95 6.25
N GLY A 66 -0.12 13.05 6.87
CA GLY A 66 -0.19 11.60 6.68
C GLY A 66 0.56 11.12 5.43
N SER A 67 0.89 9.84 5.41
CA SER A 67 1.72 9.23 4.37
C SER A 67 1.16 9.43 2.97
N ASN A 68 -0.15 9.25 2.76
CA ASN A 68 -0.79 9.42 1.45
C ASN A 68 -0.53 10.82 0.86
N LYS A 69 -0.80 11.87 1.65
CA LYS A 69 -0.63 13.24 1.16
C LYS A 69 0.82 13.62 0.99
N THR A 70 1.69 13.12 1.86
CA THR A 70 3.13 13.36 1.76
C THR A 70 3.71 12.70 0.51
N PHE A 71 3.32 11.46 0.18
CA PHE A 71 3.72 10.82 -1.07
C PHE A 71 3.08 11.47 -2.30
N GLU A 72 1.86 11.99 -2.20
CA GLU A 72 1.24 12.78 -3.28
C GLU A 72 2.08 14.02 -3.62
N LEU A 73 2.47 14.80 -2.60
CA LEU A 73 3.33 15.97 -2.78
C LEU A 73 4.71 15.62 -3.35
N LEU A 74 5.31 14.53 -2.86
CA LEU A 74 6.57 14.03 -3.40
C LEU A 74 6.43 13.60 -4.86
N THR A 75 5.35 12.93 -5.23
CA THR A 75 5.07 12.53 -6.63
C THR A 75 4.88 13.74 -7.53
N GLN A 76 4.24 14.78 -7.05
CA GLN A 76 4.04 16.03 -7.79
C GLN A 76 5.37 16.73 -8.10
N GLU A 77 6.29 16.75 -7.13
CA GLU A 77 7.54 17.51 -7.21
C GLU A 77 8.71 16.74 -7.83
N ALA A 78 8.71 15.41 -7.65
CA ALA A 78 9.82 14.60 -8.12
C ALA A 78 9.93 14.62 -9.66
N GLU A 79 11.18 14.54 -10.15
CA GLU A 79 11.52 14.48 -11.56
C GLU A 79 12.25 13.17 -11.83
N GLY A 80 12.12 12.63 -13.04
CA GLY A 80 12.76 11.40 -13.49
C GLY A 80 11.89 10.63 -14.49
N GLU A 81 12.39 9.52 -14.99
CA GLU A 81 11.66 8.61 -15.88
C GLU A 81 10.83 7.60 -15.08
N TYR A 82 11.29 7.28 -13.87
CA TYR A 82 10.64 6.33 -12.96
C TYR A 82 10.60 6.88 -11.56
N PHE A 83 9.57 6.48 -10.80
CA PHE A 83 9.48 6.74 -9.36
C PHE A 83 9.50 5.42 -8.59
N ALA A 84 10.37 5.36 -7.58
CA ALA A 84 10.40 4.31 -6.56
C ALA A 84 10.06 4.94 -5.22
N TYR A 85 9.00 4.47 -4.58
CA TYR A 85 8.59 4.95 -3.27
C TYR A 85 9.41 4.26 -2.18
N CYS A 86 9.75 5.00 -1.15
CA CYS A 86 10.64 4.53 -0.11
C CYS A 86 10.09 4.90 1.28
N ASP A 87 9.88 3.90 2.11
CA ASP A 87 9.56 4.07 3.51
C ASP A 87 10.86 4.31 4.31
N GLN A 88 10.75 4.70 5.57
CA GLN A 88 11.89 5.15 6.39
C GLN A 88 12.62 4.04 7.14
N ASP A 89 12.16 2.79 7.07
CA ASP A 89 12.44 1.71 8.01
C ASP A 89 12.75 0.35 7.36
N ASP A 90 12.82 0.30 6.02
CA ASP A 90 13.15 -0.89 5.25
C ASP A 90 14.66 -0.95 4.92
N ILE A 91 15.09 -2.00 4.19
CA ILE A 91 16.46 -2.11 3.65
C ILE A 91 16.37 -2.64 2.23
N TRP A 92 16.80 -1.85 1.24
CA TRP A 92 16.78 -2.25 -0.16
C TRP A 92 17.99 -3.13 -0.51
N LEU A 93 17.79 -4.17 -1.33
CA LEU A 93 18.91 -4.93 -1.86
C LEU A 93 19.63 -4.12 -2.95
N PRO A 94 20.95 -4.29 -3.14
CA PRO A 94 21.75 -3.43 -4.03
C PRO A 94 21.28 -3.39 -5.48
N ASP A 95 20.71 -4.47 -5.99
CA ASP A 95 20.26 -4.60 -7.38
C ASP A 95 18.77 -4.28 -7.58
N LYS A 96 18.05 -3.83 -6.53
CA LYS A 96 16.61 -3.62 -6.61
C LYS A 96 16.22 -2.71 -7.78
N LEU A 97 16.80 -1.54 -7.87
CA LEU A 97 16.41 -0.56 -8.88
C LEU A 97 16.79 -1.02 -10.29
N SER A 98 17.95 -1.63 -10.48
CA SER A 98 18.38 -2.16 -11.79
C SER A 98 17.45 -3.24 -12.28
N ILE A 99 17.10 -4.23 -11.42
CA ILE A 99 16.19 -5.32 -11.78
C ILE A 99 14.80 -4.82 -12.11
N LEU A 100 14.26 -3.90 -11.30
CA LEU A 100 12.93 -3.33 -11.54
C LEU A 100 12.90 -2.50 -12.83
N GLN A 101 13.95 -1.70 -13.09
CA GLN A 101 14.05 -0.88 -14.28
C GLN A 101 14.23 -1.72 -15.56
N GLU A 102 15.11 -2.71 -15.57
CA GLU A 102 15.24 -3.64 -16.68
C GLU A 102 13.94 -4.38 -16.98
N THR A 103 13.21 -4.75 -15.94
CA THR A 103 11.92 -5.46 -16.07
C THR A 103 10.84 -4.56 -16.62
N ILE A 104 10.71 -3.32 -16.13
CA ILE A 104 9.67 -2.38 -16.61
C ILE A 104 9.85 -2.06 -18.09
N GLU A 105 11.11 -1.95 -18.55
CA GLU A 105 11.43 -1.72 -19.95
C GLU A 105 11.19 -2.95 -20.82
N ARG A 106 11.78 -4.09 -20.46
CA ARG A 106 11.63 -5.35 -21.20
C ARG A 106 10.17 -5.73 -21.40
N GLU A 107 9.37 -5.58 -20.36
CA GLU A 107 7.96 -5.94 -20.35
C GLU A 107 7.03 -4.83 -20.87
N ARG A 108 7.55 -3.62 -21.12
CA ARG A 108 6.79 -2.43 -21.46
C ARG A 108 5.65 -2.20 -20.48
N ALA A 109 5.96 -2.36 -19.17
CA ALA A 109 4.98 -2.25 -18.10
C ALA A 109 4.82 -0.79 -17.63
N GLU A 110 3.67 -0.47 -17.02
CA GLU A 110 3.42 0.79 -16.33
C GLU A 110 4.00 0.77 -14.90
N LEU A 111 3.99 -0.41 -14.28
CA LEU A 111 4.46 -0.64 -12.93
C LEU A 111 5.06 -2.04 -12.81
N VAL A 112 6.16 -2.14 -12.06
CA VAL A 112 6.75 -3.41 -11.61
C VAL A 112 6.83 -3.39 -10.09
N CYS A 113 6.48 -4.49 -9.45
CA CYS A 113 6.70 -4.67 -8.01
C CYS A 113 7.45 -5.99 -7.76
N SER A 114 8.13 -6.07 -6.61
CA SER A 114 8.86 -7.27 -6.19
C SER A 114 8.26 -7.86 -4.92
N ASP A 115 8.62 -9.12 -4.65
CA ASP A 115 8.47 -9.72 -3.33
C ASP A 115 9.44 -9.07 -2.33
N MET A 116 9.35 -9.45 -1.06
CA MET A 116 10.16 -8.92 0.02
C MET A 116 10.52 -9.99 1.03
N PHE A 117 11.74 -9.96 1.54
CA PHE A 117 12.08 -10.60 2.81
C PHE A 117 11.39 -9.84 3.94
N ILE A 118 10.94 -10.54 4.95
CA ILE A 118 10.39 -9.91 6.15
C ILE A 118 11.42 -9.99 7.27
N ILE A 119 11.69 -8.85 7.90
CA ILE A 119 12.61 -8.73 9.03
C ILE A 119 11.87 -8.19 10.26
N ASN A 120 12.36 -8.51 11.45
CA ASN A 120 11.85 -7.96 12.71
C ASN A 120 12.54 -6.63 13.08
N ASN A 121 12.19 -6.07 14.24
CA ASN A 121 12.77 -4.83 14.78
C ASN A 121 14.31 -4.82 14.85
N ASN A 122 14.92 -5.99 15.03
CA ASN A 122 16.37 -6.14 15.14
C ASN A 122 17.05 -6.50 13.78
N GLY A 123 16.34 -6.35 12.65
CA GLY A 123 16.86 -6.68 11.33
C GLY A 123 16.98 -8.19 11.04
N ARG A 124 16.56 -9.06 11.96
CA ARG A 124 16.61 -10.52 11.76
C ARG A 124 15.49 -10.96 10.82
N LYS A 125 15.84 -11.72 9.78
CA LYS A 125 14.88 -12.28 8.83
C LYS A 125 13.96 -13.29 9.51
N ILE A 126 12.64 -13.10 9.34
CA ILE A 126 11.58 -13.97 9.86
C ILE A 126 10.81 -14.69 8.77
N ALA A 127 10.83 -14.18 7.52
CA ALA A 127 10.27 -14.88 6.36
C ALA A 127 11.02 -14.54 5.07
N ASN A 128 10.99 -15.47 4.12
CA ASN A 128 11.64 -15.31 2.80
C ASN A 128 10.72 -14.65 1.75
N SER A 129 9.47 -14.43 2.07
CA SER A 129 8.46 -13.85 1.19
C SER A 129 7.32 -13.29 2.03
N ILE A 130 6.69 -12.21 1.56
CA ILE A 130 5.47 -11.66 2.16
C ILE A 130 4.33 -12.68 2.15
N THR A 131 4.30 -13.59 1.17
CA THR A 131 3.27 -14.64 1.05
C THR A 131 3.32 -15.65 2.19
N LYS A 132 4.46 -15.76 2.89
CA LYS A 132 4.60 -16.64 4.07
C LYS A 132 3.94 -16.05 5.33
N ILE A 133 3.80 -14.73 5.38
CA ILE A 133 3.13 -14.02 6.48
C ILE A 133 1.69 -13.67 6.11
N ARG A 134 1.46 -13.18 4.89
CA ARG A 134 0.12 -12.83 4.38
C ARG A 134 -0.36 -13.93 3.45
N ARG A 135 -1.00 -14.98 3.98
CA ARG A 135 -1.42 -16.18 3.22
C ARG A 135 -2.34 -15.89 2.03
N HIS A 136 -3.06 -14.78 2.05
CA HIS A 136 -3.96 -14.36 0.95
C HIS A 136 -3.30 -13.37 -0.02
N HIS A 137 -2.01 -13.07 0.18
CA HIS A 137 -1.27 -12.24 -0.75
C HIS A 137 -0.92 -13.04 -2.01
N ILE A 138 -1.39 -12.57 -3.16
CA ILE A 138 -1.18 -13.23 -4.45
C ILE A 138 -0.62 -12.18 -5.41
N PHE A 139 0.59 -12.39 -5.85
CA PHE A 139 1.20 -11.59 -6.92
C PHE A 139 0.47 -11.84 -8.23
N ARG A 140 0.27 -10.78 -9.01
CA ARG A 140 -0.41 -10.82 -10.30
C ARG A 140 0.36 -10.02 -11.33
N SER A 141 0.42 -10.54 -12.56
CA SER A 141 1.04 -9.87 -13.71
C SER A 141 0.08 -9.86 -14.90
N GLY A 142 0.22 -8.86 -15.77
CA GLY A 142 -0.55 -8.73 -17.00
C GLY A 142 -1.34 -7.44 -17.10
N THR A 143 -2.30 -7.45 -18.00
CA THR A 143 -3.26 -6.37 -18.21
C THR A 143 -4.63 -6.73 -17.63
N GLY A 144 -5.53 -5.74 -17.52
CA GLY A 144 -6.91 -5.97 -17.06
C GLY A 144 -7.04 -6.29 -15.57
N LEU A 145 -6.07 -5.92 -14.75
CA LEU A 145 -6.06 -6.21 -13.30
C LEU A 145 -6.95 -5.26 -12.48
N THR A 146 -7.62 -4.31 -13.12
CA THR A 146 -8.54 -3.37 -12.47
C THR A 146 -9.69 -4.05 -11.75
N ASP A 147 -10.18 -5.19 -12.27
CA ASP A 147 -11.23 -5.99 -11.65
C ASP A 147 -10.85 -6.59 -10.28
N THR A 148 -9.58 -6.70 -9.99
CA THR A 148 -9.07 -7.13 -8.67
C THR A 148 -8.67 -5.91 -7.84
N LEU A 149 -7.97 -4.96 -8.45
CA LEU A 149 -7.33 -3.84 -7.78
C LEU A 149 -8.29 -2.76 -7.27
N TRP A 150 -9.51 -2.69 -7.73
CA TRP A 150 -10.49 -1.79 -7.14
C TRP A 150 -10.80 -2.14 -5.65
N TYR A 151 -10.58 -3.41 -5.27
CA TYR A 151 -10.88 -3.91 -3.92
C TYR A 151 -9.63 -4.30 -3.12
N SER A 152 -8.64 -4.95 -3.73
CA SER A 152 -7.46 -5.49 -3.05
C SER A 152 -6.16 -5.09 -3.74
N ASN A 153 -5.10 -4.84 -2.96
CA ASN A 153 -3.76 -4.54 -3.45
C ASN A 153 -2.82 -5.74 -3.27
N PHE A 154 -1.86 -5.86 -4.19
CA PHE A 154 -0.75 -6.81 -4.09
C PHE A 154 0.63 -6.13 -4.23
N ALA A 155 0.69 -4.86 -4.60
CA ALA A 155 1.94 -4.12 -4.73
C ALA A 155 2.14 -3.21 -3.52
N SER A 156 3.20 -3.44 -2.75
CA SER A 156 3.57 -2.55 -1.64
C SER A 156 4.39 -1.37 -2.16
N GLY A 157 4.13 -0.17 -1.63
CA GLY A 157 4.79 1.06 -2.05
C GLY A 157 6.31 0.99 -2.01
N CYS A 158 6.88 0.46 -0.94
CA CYS A 158 8.33 0.29 -0.78
C CYS A 158 8.97 -0.72 -1.76
N ALA A 159 8.16 -1.54 -2.45
CA ALA A 159 8.63 -2.61 -3.32
C ALA A 159 8.36 -2.36 -4.81
N LEU A 160 7.81 -1.21 -5.20
CA LEU A 160 7.43 -0.92 -6.59
C LEU A 160 8.33 0.10 -7.28
N LEU A 161 8.32 0.03 -8.61
CA LEU A 161 8.80 1.04 -9.55
C LEU A 161 7.69 1.34 -10.54
N VAL A 162 7.42 2.61 -10.80
CA VAL A 162 6.36 3.07 -11.69
C VAL A 162 6.90 4.10 -12.69
N ARG A 163 6.35 4.14 -13.92
CA ARG A 163 6.67 5.22 -14.86
C ARG A 163 6.23 6.56 -14.28
N ALA A 164 7.15 7.53 -14.26
CA ALA A 164 6.90 8.83 -13.64
C ALA A 164 5.70 9.57 -14.26
N ASP A 165 5.57 9.50 -15.60
CA ASP A 165 4.43 10.09 -16.31
C ASP A 165 3.09 9.50 -15.85
N THR A 166 3.02 8.18 -15.67
CA THR A 166 1.83 7.50 -15.16
C THR A 166 1.55 7.85 -13.70
N ALA A 167 2.59 7.89 -12.86
CA ALA A 167 2.43 8.31 -11.47
C ALA A 167 1.94 9.77 -11.35
N LYS A 168 2.48 10.70 -12.14
CA LYS A 168 2.01 12.10 -12.18
C LYS A 168 0.58 12.24 -12.69
N LYS A 169 0.20 11.47 -13.71
CA LYS A 169 -1.19 11.44 -14.21
C LYS A 169 -2.20 10.84 -13.23
N SER A 170 -1.74 10.10 -12.21
CA SER A 170 -2.61 9.60 -11.15
C SER A 170 -2.99 10.65 -10.09
N LEU A 171 -2.39 11.82 -10.13
CA LEU A 171 -2.71 12.90 -9.18
C LEU A 171 -4.07 13.56 -9.49
N PRO A 172 -4.83 13.99 -8.46
CA PRO A 172 -4.60 13.74 -7.05
C PRO A 172 -4.91 12.29 -6.65
N PHE A 173 -4.25 11.79 -5.61
CA PHE A 173 -4.53 10.44 -5.11
C PHE A 173 -5.92 10.35 -4.47
N ASN A 174 -6.51 9.16 -4.50
CA ASN A 174 -7.73 8.87 -3.75
C ASN A 174 -7.47 9.07 -2.24
N PRO A 175 -8.16 10.00 -1.56
CA PRO A 175 -7.87 10.35 -0.17
C PRO A 175 -8.21 9.24 0.84
N TYR A 176 -9.01 8.26 0.43
CA TYR A 176 -9.46 7.15 1.28
C TYR A 176 -8.62 5.88 1.08
N MET A 177 -7.92 5.76 -0.05
CA MET A 177 -7.12 4.60 -0.45
C MET A 177 -5.65 4.83 -0.12
N TYR A 178 -4.88 3.79 0.20
CA TYR A 178 -3.43 3.94 0.30
C TYR A 178 -2.84 4.31 -1.05
N TYR A 179 -1.82 5.16 -1.06
CA TYR A 179 -1.21 5.70 -2.29
C TYR A 179 -0.72 4.60 -3.23
N ASP A 180 -0.09 3.57 -2.68
CA ASP A 180 0.45 2.43 -3.44
C ASP A 180 -0.67 1.62 -4.10
N HIS A 181 -1.77 1.41 -3.40
CA HIS A 181 -2.95 0.74 -3.93
C HIS A 181 -3.58 1.56 -5.06
N TYR A 182 -3.73 2.87 -4.86
CA TYR A 182 -4.31 3.74 -5.86
C TYR A 182 -3.45 3.86 -7.12
N ILE A 183 -2.12 4.04 -6.97
CA ILE A 183 -1.17 4.06 -8.10
C ILE A 183 -1.22 2.73 -8.87
N THR A 184 -1.23 1.60 -8.16
CA THR A 184 -1.30 0.27 -8.78
C THR A 184 -2.61 0.10 -9.57
N PHE A 185 -3.75 0.51 -9.00
CA PHE A 185 -5.03 0.52 -9.69
C PHE A 185 -5.01 1.42 -10.93
N PHE A 186 -4.44 2.62 -10.81
CA PHE A 186 -4.31 3.57 -11.92
C PHE A 186 -3.47 2.98 -13.06
N CYS A 187 -2.31 2.39 -12.74
CA CYS A 187 -1.43 1.73 -13.70
C CYS A 187 -2.13 0.55 -14.40
N ALA A 188 -2.91 -0.25 -13.67
CA ALA A 188 -3.66 -1.37 -14.24
C ALA A 188 -4.72 -0.95 -15.27
N ASN A 189 -5.26 0.27 -15.15
CA ASN A 189 -6.20 0.83 -16.13
C ASN A 189 -5.49 1.36 -17.38
N ARG A 190 -4.19 1.62 -17.31
CA ARG A 190 -3.40 2.15 -18.43
C ARG A 190 -2.64 1.08 -19.19
N GLY A 191 -2.20 0.02 -18.51
CA GLY A 191 -1.36 -0.97 -19.16
C GLY A 191 -1.04 -2.18 -18.30
N LYS A 192 0.14 -2.72 -18.53
CA LYS A 192 0.63 -3.93 -17.90
C LYS A 192 1.25 -3.63 -16.54
N ILE A 193 0.98 -4.49 -15.57
CA ILE A 193 1.70 -4.58 -14.30
C ILE A 193 2.48 -5.89 -14.27
N ILE A 194 3.69 -5.87 -13.72
CA ILE A 194 4.51 -7.06 -13.52
C ILE A 194 4.84 -7.20 -12.03
N SER A 195 4.63 -8.39 -11.51
CA SER A 195 5.06 -8.78 -10.17
C SER A 195 6.21 -9.78 -10.27
N LEU A 196 7.32 -9.50 -9.60
CA LEU A 196 8.44 -10.40 -9.46
C LEU A 196 8.32 -11.15 -8.13
N GLU A 197 8.37 -12.46 -8.16
CA GLU A 197 8.41 -13.30 -6.95
C GLU A 197 9.80 -13.29 -6.28
N GLN A 198 10.75 -12.56 -6.87
CA GLN A 198 12.08 -12.34 -6.31
C GLN A 198 12.03 -11.23 -5.24
N PRO A 199 12.46 -11.53 -3.99
CA PRO A 199 12.59 -10.49 -2.97
C PRO A 199 13.74 -9.54 -3.29
N LEU A 200 13.42 -8.24 -3.37
CA LEU A 200 14.40 -7.17 -3.65
C LEU A 200 14.51 -6.14 -2.52
N ILE A 201 13.82 -6.38 -1.41
CA ILE A 201 13.78 -5.52 -0.24
C ILE A 201 13.66 -6.39 1.02
N LYS A 202 14.19 -5.92 2.14
CA LYS A 202 13.91 -6.43 3.48
C LYS A 202 12.92 -5.49 4.14
N HIS A 203 11.66 -5.89 4.18
CA HIS A 203 10.58 -5.11 4.80
C HIS A 203 10.55 -5.39 6.30
N ARG A 204 10.57 -4.31 7.07
CA ARG A 204 10.56 -4.40 8.55
C ARG A 204 9.15 -4.44 9.07
N GLU A 205 8.79 -5.53 9.75
CA GLU A 205 7.50 -5.66 10.39
C GLU A 205 7.60 -5.30 11.88
N HIS A 206 6.84 -4.27 12.28
CA HIS A 206 6.75 -3.76 13.64
C HIS A 206 5.32 -3.29 13.95
N GLY A 207 5.04 -2.96 15.24
CA GLY A 207 3.67 -2.65 15.68
C GLY A 207 3.05 -1.38 15.08
N GLU A 208 3.83 -0.53 14.43
CA GLU A 208 3.41 0.76 13.86
C GLU A 208 3.25 0.73 12.33
N ASN A 209 3.45 -0.43 11.67
CA ASN A 209 3.23 -0.55 10.23
C ASN A 209 1.78 -0.23 9.86
N GLN A 210 1.56 0.69 8.94
CA GLN A 210 0.21 1.13 8.53
C GLN A 210 -0.59 0.04 7.80
N SER A 211 0.07 -0.94 7.20
CA SER A 211 -0.54 -1.96 6.34
C SER A 211 -0.78 -3.31 7.04
N SER A 212 -0.75 -3.38 8.38
CA SER A 212 -0.98 -4.64 9.09
C SER A 212 -2.44 -5.10 8.97
N THR A 213 -2.63 -6.43 8.88
CA THR A 213 -3.96 -7.05 8.73
C THR A 213 -4.85 -6.71 9.93
N LEU A 214 -6.02 -6.12 9.66
CA LEU A 214 -7.02 -5.76 10.66
C LEU A 214 -6.50 -4.82 11.77
N GLN A 215 -5.49 -4.00 11.48
CA GLN A 215 -4.99 -2.98 12.41
C GLN A 215 -6.14 -2.07 12.87
N GLY A 216 -6.20 -1.79 14.17
CA GLY A 216 -7.25 -0.94 14.76
C GLY A 216 -8.63 -1.58 14.91
N VAL A 217 -8.85 -2.82 14.40
CA VAL A 217 -10.14 -3.52 14.56
C VAL A 217 -10.17 -4.23 15.91
N HIS A 218 -10.97 -3.77 16.85
CA HIS A 218 -11.08 -4.35 18.19
C HIS A 218 -12.48 -4.92 18.48
N ASN A 219 -13.49 -4.45 17.77
CA ASN A 219 -14.90 -4.80 17.91
C ASN A 219 -15.64 -4.58 16.59
N ARG A 220 -16.93 -4.85 16.54
CA ARG A 220 -17.76 -4.69 15.33
C ARG A 220 -17.82 -3.26 14.83
N GLU A 221 -17.86 -2.27 15.72
CA GLU A 221 -17.89 -0.86 15.35
C GLU A 221 -16.60 -0.46 14.63
N SER A 222 -15.43 -0.78 15.21
CA SER A 222 -14.14 -0.53 14.58
C SER A 222 -13.95 -1.33 13.28
N TYR A 223 -14.48 -2.57 13.22
CA TYR A 223 -14.52 -3.34 11.97
C TYR A 223 -15.32 -2.62 10.88
N LYS A 224 -16.55 -2.21 11.22
CA LYS A 224 -17.42 -1.45 10.30
C LYS A 224 -16.69 -0.21 9.78
N LYS A 225 -16.16 0.61 10.68
CA LYS A 225 -15.49 1.86 10.34
C LYS A 225 -14.27 1.65 9.43
N ILE A 226 -13.39 0.67 9.77
CA ILE A 226 -12.10 0.49 9.11
C ILE A 226 -12.21 -0.37 7.85
N ARG A 227 -13.07 -1.40 7.85
CA ARG A 227 -13.13 -2.41 6.76
C ARG A 227 -14.29 -2.21 5.81
N VAL A 228 -15.33 -1.51 6.24
CA VAL A 228 -16.53 -1.32 5.41
C VAL A 228 -16.70 0.14 5.03
N ASP A 229 -16.85 1.05 5.99
CA ASP A 229 -17.15 2.47 5.69
C ASP A 229 -16.04 3.11 4.86
N LYS A 230 -14.77 2.95 5.29
CA LYS A 230 -13.62 3.43 4.52
C LYS A 230 -13.60 2.89 3.09
N LYS A 231 -13.91 1.60 2.91
CA LYS A 231 -13.93 0.99 1.58
C LYS A 231 -15.11 1.47 0.71
N VAL A 232 -16.26 1.80 1.33
CA VAL A 232 -17.36 2.47 0.61
C VAL A 232 -16.88 3.81 0.05
N ASP A 233 -16.19 4.61 0.86
CA ASP A 233 -15.69 5.92 0.44
C ASP A 233 -14.62 5.81 -0.64
N GLU A 234 -13.69 4.82 -0.53
CA GLU A 234 -12.70 4.51 -1.57
C GLU A 234 -13.35 4.25 -2.94
N VAL A 235 -14.33 3.34 -2.97
CA VAL A 235 -14.94 2.89 -4.25
C VAL A 235 -15.88 3.96 -4.81
N ARG A 236 -16.58 4.70 -3.94
CA ARG A 236 -17.43 5.83 -4.36
C ARG A 236 -16.58 6.91 -5.01
N TRP A 237 -15.45 7.27 -4.39
CA TRP A 237 -14.53 8.23 -4.94
C TRP A 237 -13.99 7.79 -6.33
N LEU A 238 -13.60 6.51 -6.47
CA LEU A 238 -13.18 5.96 -7.77
C LEU A 238 -14.29 6.09 -8.83
N LYS A 239 -15.53 5.73 -8.48
CA LYS A 239 -16.68 5.83 -9.40
C LYS A 239 -16.95 7.26 -9.86
N GLU A 240 -16.76 8.23 -8.99
CA GLU A 240 -17.08 9.65 -9.25
C GLU A 240 -15.95 10.41 -9.94
N ASN A 241 -14.69 10.08 -9.63
CA ASN A 241 -13.52 10.87 -10.03
C ASN A 241 -12.62 10.17 -11.05
N PHE A 242 -12.80 8.85 -11.25
CA PHE A 242 -11.92 8.10 -12.14
C PHE A 242 -12.54 7.98 -13.55
N SER A 243 -11.85 8.58 -14.54
CA SER A 243 -12.27 8.42 -15.95
C SER A 243 -11.93 7.00 -16.43
N CYS A 244 -12.93 6.28 -16.85
CA CYS A 244 -12.80 4.86 -17.22
C CYS A 244 -13.75 4.45 -18.36
N ASP A 245 -13.43 3.32 -18.98
CA ASP A 245 -14.28 2.69 -19.96
C ASP A 245 -15.58 2.11 -19.35
N ASN A 246 -16.50 1.67 -20.21
CA ASN A 246 -17.78 1.12 -19.78
C ASN A 246 -17.63 -0.14 -18.92
N LYS A 247 -16.59 -0.96 -19.16
CA LYS A 247 -16.33 -2.18 -18.39
C LYS A 247 -15.96 -1.84 -16.95
N LEU A 248 -14.98 -0.95 -16.77
CA LEU A 248 -14.54 -0.52 -15.43
C LEU A 248 -15.63 0.26 -14.70
N LYS A 249 -16.41 1.10 -15.43
CA LYS A 249 -17.55 1.80 -14.85
C LYS A 249 -18.60 0.83 -14.29
N LEU A 250 -18.87 -0.29 -14.98
CA LEU A 250 -19.76 -1.35 -14.49
C LEU A 250 -19.17 -2.03 -13.25
N ILE A 251 -17.87 -2.33 -13.24
CA ILE A 251 -17.17 -2.94 -12.10
C ILE A 251 -17.26 -2.04 -10.86
N LEU A 252 -16.97 -0.74 -11.01
CA LEU A 252 -17.03 0.22 -9.91
C LEU A 252 -18.46 0.44 -9.41
N THR A 253 -19.45 0.48 -10.32
CA THR A 253 -20.86 0.57 -9.93
C THR A 253 -21.29 -0.65 -9.10
N THR A 254 -20.98 -1.85 -9.60
CA THR A 254 -21.25 -3.11 -8.90
C THR A 254 -20.50 -3.17 -7.54
N GLY A 255 -19.26 -2.69 -7.52
CA GLY A 255 -18.45 -2.58 -6.32
C GLY A 255 -19.08 -1.67 -5.27
N CYS A 256 -19.57 -0.48 -5.67
CA CYS A 256 -20.31 0.44 -4.79
C CYS A 256 -21.57 -0.23 -4.23
N GLU A 257 -22.39 -0.84 -5.08
CA GLU A 257 -23.61 -1.53 -4.65
C GLU A 257 -23.33 -2.61 -3.61
N TRP A 258 -22.28 -3.41 -3.83
CA TRP A 258 -21.88 -4.46 -2.91
C TRP A 258 -21.36 -3.88 -1.57
N MET A 259 -20.52 -2.85 -1.62
CA MET A 259 -19.96 -2.23 -0.41
C MET A 259 -21.05 -1.51 0.41
N GLU A 260 -21.95 -0.79 -0.24
CA GLU A 260 -23.10 -0.17 0.42
C GLU A 260 -24.08 -1.19 1.00
N ALA A 261 -24.25 -2.34 0.34
CA ALA A 261 -25.07 -3.43 0.88
C ALA A 261 -24.47 -4.00 2.18
N ARG A 262 -23.14 -4.18 2.23
CA ARG A 262 -22.42 -4.60 3.44
C ARG A 262 -22.60 -3.59 4.58
N GLN A 263 -22.44 -2.30 4.28
CA GLN A 263 -22.61 -1.23 5.25
C GLN A 263 -24.03 -1.21 5.83
N LYS A 264 -25.06 -1.25 4.95
CA LYS A 264 -26.48 -1.27 5.36
C LYS A 264 -26.82 -2.52 6.17
N TYR A 265 -26.28 -3.69 5.76
CA TYR A 265 -26.52 -4.95 6.47
C TYR A 265 -25.98 -4.92 7.90
N ILE A 266 -24.76 -4.44 8.10
CA ILE A 266 -24.17 -4.29 9.44
C ILE A 266 -24.96 -3.29 10.29
N CYS A 267 -25.61 -2.30 9.67
CA CYS A 267 -26.52 -1.36 10.34
C CYS A 267 -27.94 -1.91 10.58
N GLY A 268 -28.21 -3.19 10.25
CA GLY A 268 -29.49 -3.86 10.56
C GLY A 268 -30.43 -4.06 9.36
N ASP A 269 -30.08 -3.59 8.16
CA ASP A 269 -30.88 -3.87 6.96
C ASP A 269 -30.59 -5.28 6.40
N HIS A 270 -31.18 -6.28 7.02
CA HIS A 270 -30.97 -7.69 6.64
C HIS A 270 -31.47 -8.07 5.23
N THR A 271 -32.23 -7.20 4.56
CA THR A 271 -32.66 -7.42 3.16
C THR A 271 -31.46 -7.47 2.20
N LYS A 272 -30.33 -6.86 2.56
CA LYS A 272 -29.11 -6.78 1.75
C LYS A 272 -28.31 -8.08 1.71
N ARG A 273 -28.62 -9.08 2.55
CA ARG A 273 -27.92 -10.39 2.60
C ARG A 273 -27.73 -11.04 1.22
N LYS A 274 -28.79 -11.03 0.40
CA LYS A 274 -28.75 -11.64 -0.95
C LYS A 274 -27.71 -10.95 -1.84
N LEU A 275 -27.58 -9.62 -1.75
CA LEU A 275 -26.63 -8.85 -2.55
C LEU A 275 -25.19 -9.09 -2.09
N ILE A 276 -24.95 -9.15 -0.77
CA ILE A 276 -23.62 -9.52 -0.22
C ILE A 276 -23.21 -10.90 -0.74
N TRP A 277 -24.11 -11.88 -0.68
CA TRP A 277 -23.84 -13.24 -1.15
C TRP A 277 -23.60 -13.32 -2.65
N LYS A 278 -24.34 -12.56 -3.47
CA LYS A 278 -24.18 -12.49 -4.92
C LYS A 278 -22.76 -12.09 -5.32
N TYR A 279 -22.18 -11.12 -4.66
CA TYR A 279 -20.86 -10.56 -4.98
C TYR A 279 -19.73 -11.05 -4.05
N ARG A 280 -19.95 -12.11 -3.27
CA ARG A 280 -18.96 -12.66 -2.33
C ARG A 280 -17.61 -13.03 -2.96
N LYS A 281 -17.54 -13.20 -4.28
CA LYS A 281 -16.29 -13.50 -5.01
C LYS A 281 -15.17 -12.51 -4.75
N TYR A 282 -15.49 -11.25 -4.42
CA TYR A 282 -14.50 -10.21 -4.12
C TYR A 282 -13.83 -10.40 -2.76
N SER A 283 -14.55 -10.93 -1.79
CA SER A 283 -14.01 -11.27 -0.47
C SER A 283 -14.90 -12.33 0.22
N PRO A 284 -14.68 -13.63 -0.05
CA PRO A 284 -15.55 -14.68 0.45
C PRO A 284 -15.62 -14.73 1.97
N MET A 285 -14.45 -14.68 2.63
CA MET A 285 -14.38 -14.76 4.10
C MET A 285 -15.01 -13.56 4.79
N ALA A 286 -14.75 -12.35 4.30
CA ALA A 286 -15.39 -11.15 4.85
C ALA A 286 -16.91 -11.20 4.67
N SER A 287 -17.39 -11.63 3.50
CA SER A 287 -18.84 -11.76 3.26
C SER A 287 -19.52 -12.76 4.19
N LEU A 288 -18.87 -13.91 4.45
CA LEU A 288 -19.37 -14.92 5.39
C LEU A 288 -19.39 -14.38 6.83
N LEU A 289 -18.28 -13.77 7.27
CA LEU A 289 -18.18 -13.16 8.60
C LEU A 289 -19.29 -12.09 8.81
N GLU A 290 -19.46 -11.22 7.84
CA GLU A 290 -20.43 -10.12 7.92
C GLU A 290 -21.89 -10.61 7.92
N ILE A 291 -22.20 -11.63 7.11
CA ILE A 291 -23.53 -12.25 7.12
C ILE A 291 -23.80 -12.93 8.48
N ALA A 292 -22.80 -13.55 9.08
CA ALA A 292 -22.92 -14.18 10.39
C ALA A 292 -22.91 -13.18 11.56
N MET A 293 -22.30 -12.01 11.36
CA MET A 293 -22.02 -11.02 12.41
C MET A 293 -23.22 -10.66 13.29
N PRO A 294 -24.45 -10.43 12.79
CA PRO A 294 -25.61 -10.11 13.64
C PRO A 294 -25.97 -11.21 14.65
N TYR A 295 -25.60 -12.46 14.35
CA TYR A 295 -25.95 -13.64 15.15
C TYR A 295 -24.81 -14.09 16.06
N LEU A 296 -23.61 -13.53 15.92
CA LEU A 296 -22.44 -13.90 16.73
C LEU A 296 -22.44 -13.11 18.05
N PRO A 297 -22.15 -13.70 19.20
CA PRO A 297 -21.77 -12.95 20.40
C PRO A 297 -20.51 -12.12 20.15
N GLU A 298 -20.43 -10.92 20.77
CA GLU A 298 -19.27 -10.03 20.58
C GLU A 298 -17.92 -10.69 20.96
N ALA A 299 -17.92 -11.55 21.98
CA ALA A 299 -16.73 -12.30 22.39
C ALA A 299 -16.23 -13.23 21.29
N ILE A 300 -17.15 -13.92 20.59
CA ILE A 300 -16.81 -14.79 19.47
C ILE A 300 -16.27 -13.97 18.30
N PHE A 301 -16.90 -12.82 17.99
CA PHE A 301 -16.41 -11.92 16.96
C PHE A 301 -14.95 -11.47 17.25
N ARG A 302 -14.66 -11.04 18.48
CA ARG A 302 -13.30 -10.64 18.90
C ARG A 302 -12.30 -11.79 18.78
N LEU A 303 -12.70 -13.02 19.13
CA LEU A 303 -11.85 -14.21 18.98
C LEU A 303 -11.52 -14.48 17.49
N LEU A 304 -12.50 -14.37 16.59
CA LEU A 304 -12.28 -14.52 15.15
C LEU A 304 -11.32 -13.46 14.60
N ILE A 305 -11.48 -12.20 15.00
CA ILE A 305 -10.57 -11.11 14.63
C ILE A 305 -9.15 -11.40 15.15
N TRP A 306 -9.01 -11.83 16.40
CA TRP A 306 -7.73 -12.20 16.98
C TRP A 306 -7.06 -13.36 16.21
N ALA A 307 -7.83 -14.41 15.90
CA ALA A 307 -7.33 -15.57 15.16
C ALA A 307 -6.89 -15.20 13.73
N SER A 308 -7.66 -14.32 13.05
CA SER A 308 -7.30 -13.79 11.74
C SER A 308 -6.01 -12.96 11.78
N ARG A 309 -5.80 -12.14 12.82
CA ARG A 309 -4.55 -11.38 13.01
C ARG A 309 -3.33 -12.29 13.21
N LYS A 310 -3.53 -13.44 13.81
CA LYS A 310 -2.48 -14.44 14.04
C LYS A 310 -2.29 -15.42 12.87
N ASN A 311 -3.02 -15.20 11.76
CA ASN A 311 -3.03 -16.11 10.59
C ASN A 311 -3.41 -17.55 10.93
N TYR A 312 -4.26 -17.77 11.93
CA TYR A 312 -4.83 -19.08 12.23
C TYR A 312 -6.00 -19.42 11.30
N ILE A 313 -6.72 -18.39 10.83
CA ILE A 313 -7.86 -18.48 9.90
C ILE A 313 -7.73 -17.45 8.78
#